data_7772fefc419f4633f4424747421493dd
#
_entry.id   7772fefc419f4633f4424747421493dd
#
_cell.length_a   1.000
_cell.length_b   1.000
_cell.length_c   1.000
_cell.angle_alpha   90.00
_cell.angle_beta   90.00
_cell.angle_gamma   90.00
#
_symmetry.space_group_name_H-M   'P 1'
#
loop_
_entity.id
_entity.type
_entity.pdbx_description
1 polymer ?
#
loop_
_entity_poly.entity_id
_entity_poly.type
_entity_poly.pdbx_seq_one_letter_code
_entity_poly.pdbx_strand_id
1 'polypeptide(L)'
;MESAHYFTAQPAGPFTRKPLTVELAGATRQLQTSSGIFSPDGVDKGTAVLFAEVPPPSPKGHLLDIGCGWGPIALTLGLMAPHAQVHAVDVNERCITLTNENAAALGLTNVTASLPHEVDPAVEFDTIWSNPPIRIGKDELHSLLLTWLPRLAPGGSAWLVVQKNLGSDSLQRWLATELDSTYTVSRESTSKTFRIIRVRKASL
;
A
#
# COMPACT_ATOMS: atom_id res chain seq x y z
N MET A 1 -18.53 -17.45 -1.22
CA MET A 1 -18.51 -16.74 -2.51
C MET A 1 -18.75 -15.23 -2.28
N GLU A 2 -17.83 -14.51 -1.61
CA GLU A 2 -18.01 -13.06 -1.30
C GLU A 2 -16.73 -12.25 -1.48
N SER A 3 -15.72 -12.75 -2.21
CA SER A 3 -14.42 -12.06 -2.30
C SER A 3 -14.26 -11.11 -3.49
N ALA A 4 -15.24 -11.02 -4.40
CA ALA A 4 -15.13 -10.21 -5.61
C ALA A 4 -15.51 -8.72 -5.45
N HIS A 5 -16.14 -8.35 -4.33
CA HIS A 5 -16.71 -6.99 -4.16
C HIS A 5 -15.72 -5.93 -3.66
N TYR A 6 -14.56 -6.30 -3.12
CA TYR A 6 -13.62 -5.34 -2.55
C TYR A 6 -12.77 -4.59 -3.59
N PHE A 7 -12.62 -5.17 -4.78
CA PHE A 7 -11.76 -4.64 -5.85
C PHE A 7 -12.56 -4.03 -7.00
N THR A 8 -13.79 -3.61 -6.75
CA THR A 8 -14.62 -2.89 -7.71
C THR A 8 -14.66 -1.40 -7.38
N ALA A 9 -14.67 -0.55 -8.41
CA ALA A 9 -14.71 0.90 -8.26
C ALA A 9 -15.89 1.38 -7.38
N GLN A 10 -17.03 0.70 -7.46
CA GLN A 10 -18.23 1.01 -6.68
C GLN A 10 -18.82 -0.27 -6.07
N PRO A 11 -18.46 -0.60 -4.81
CA PRO A 11 -19.08 -1.70 -4.11
C PRO A 11 -20.59 -1.50 -3.92
N ALA A 12 -21.37 -2.57 -4.03
CA ALA A 12 -22.81 -2.53 -3.78
C ALA A 12 -23.14 -2.21 -2.31
N GLY A 13 -24.29 -1.56 -2.08
CA GLY A 13 -24.81 -1.25 -0.75
C GLY A 13 -24.40 0.10 -0.18
N PRO A 14 -24.92 0.50 1.00
CA PRO A 14 -24.70 1.80 1.57
C PRO A 14 -23.24 2.00 2.02
N PHE A 15 -22.76 3.24 1.86
CA PHE A 15 -21.46 3.67 2.39
C PHE A 15 -21.65 4.22 3.82
N THR A 16 -21.69 3.32 4.80
CA THR A 16 -21.88 3.68 6.20
C THR A 16 -20.55 3.64 6.95
N ARG A 17 -20.15 4.79 7.48
CA ARG A 17 -18.94 4.90 8.29
C ARG A 17 -19.15 4.26 9.65
N LYS A 18 -18.11 3.60 10.15
CA LYS A 18 -18.05 2.99 11.47
C LYS A 18 -16.81 3.49 12.19
N PRO A 19 -16.88 3.81 13.49
CA PRO A 19 -15.71 4.20 14.26
C PRO A 19 -14.72 3.02 14.33
N LEU A 20 -13.43 3.34 14.24
CA LEU A 20 -12.33 2.39 14.27
C LEU A 20 -11.24 2.92 15.22
N THR A 21 -10.89 2.12 16.23
CA THR A 21 -9.76 2.41 17.13
C THR A 21 -8.61 1.50 16.78
N VAL A 22 -7.46 2.06 16.41
CA VAL A 22 -6.27 1.31 15.99
C VAL A 22 -4.98 1.93 16.49
N GLU A 23 -3.92 1.12 16.58
CA GLU A 23 -2.56 1.58 16.80
C GLU A 23 -1.88 1.87 15.45
N LEU A 24 -1.47 3.13 15.23
CA LEU A 24 -0.67 3.54 14.07
C LEU A 24 0.48 4.43 14.51
N ALA A 25 1.68 4.14 13.99
CA ALA A 25 2.90 4.86 14.30
C ALA A 25 3.11 5.07 15.82
N GLY A 26 2.89 4.00 16.60
CA GLY A 26 3.13 3.97 18.05
C GLY A 26 2.11 4.69 18.91
N ALA A 27 0.94 5.08 18.37
CA ALA A 27 -0.12 5.71 19.16
C ALA A 27 -1.52 5.22 18.76
N THR A 28 -2.42 5.17 19.73
CA THR A 28 -3.85 4.87 19.51
C THR A 28 -4.51 5.99 18.73
N ARG A 29 -5.22 5.64 17.63
CA ARG A 29 -5.90 6.58 16.75
C ARG A 29 -7.39 6.25 16.67
N GLN A 30 -8.22 7.30 16.62
CA GLN A 30 -9.66 7.19 16.36
C GLN A 30 -9.91 7.58 14.91
N LEU A 31 -10.36 6.62 14.13
CA LEU A 31 -10.53 6.73 12.67
C LEU A 31 -11.90 6.22 12.24
N GLN A 32 -12.15 6.21 10.96
CA GLN A 32 -13.36 5.69 10.36
C GLN A 32 -13.03 4.52 9.41
N THR A 33 -13.95 3.57 9.35
CA THR A 33 -13.97 2.48 8.38
C THR A 33 -15.37 2.30 7.79
N SER A 34 -15.55 1.34 6.90
CA SER A 34 -16.86 1.01 6.31
C SER A 34 -16.93 -0.45 5.93
N SER A 35 -18.13 -0.96 5.65
CA SER A 35 -18.32 -2.20 4.92
C SER A 35 -17.90 -2.04 3.45
N GLY A 36 -17.56 -3.15 2.79
CA GLY A 36 -17.18 -3.15 1.36
C GLY A 36 -15.76 -2.68 1.08
N ILE A 37 -14.88 -2.71 2.08
CA ILE A 37 -13.44 -2.44 1.98
C ILE A 37 -12.64 -3.59 2.60
N PHE A 38 -11.36 -3.65 2.30
CA PHE A 38 -10.46 -4.64 2.89
C PHE A 38 -10.18 -4.34 4.36
N SER A 39 -10.21 -5.38 5.21
CA SER A 39 -9.90 -5.33 6.65
C SER A 39 -10.62 -4.19 7.41
N PRO A 40 -11.96 -4.16 7.42
CA PRO A 40 -12.73 -3.05 8.01
C PRO A 40 -12.64 -2.98 9.53
N ASP A 41 -12.17 -4.03 10.19
CA ASP A 41 -12.17 -4.15 11.65
C ASP A 41 -10.80 -3.83 12.29
N GLY A 42 -9.82 -3.41 11.48
CA GLY A 42 -8.48 -3.04 11.97
C GLY A 42 -7.36 -3.24 10.96
N VAL A 43 -6.13 -3.13 11.44
CA VAL A 43 -4.93 -3.38 10.64
C VAL A 43 -4.83 -4.87 10.31
N ASP A 44 -4.76 -5.20 9.01
CA ASP A 44 -4.57 -6.57 8.55
C ASP A 44 -3.23 -7.16 9.06
N LYS A 45 -3.19 -8.48 9.24
CA LYS A 45 -1.99 -9.19 9.70
C LYS A 45 -0.77 -8.96 8.78
N GLY A 46 -0.98 -8.92 7.47
CA GLY A 46 0.09 -8.62 6.51
C GLY A 46 0.62 -7.21 6.69
N THR A 47 -0.27 -6.23 6.80
CA THR A 47 0.08 -4.84 7.06
C THR A 47 0.80 -4.67 8.40
N ALA A 48 0.38 -5.38 9.45
CA ALA A 48 1.09 -5.37 10.73
C ALA A 48 2.52 -5.94 10.62
N VAL A 49 2.72 -6.99 9.83
CA VAL A 49 4.06 -7.53 9.53
C VAL A 49 4.88 -6.52 8.73
N LEU A 50 4.28 -5.83 7.75
CA LEU A 50 4.97 -4.77 7.00
C LEU A 50 5.49 -3.70 7.96
N PHE A 51 4.66 -3.17 8.86
CA PHE A 51 5.06 -2.14 9.83
C PHE A 51 6.18 -2.58 10.78
N ALA A 52 6.21 -3.86 11.16
CA ALA A 52 7.20 -4.40 12.09
C ALA A 52 8.56 -4.71 11.45
N GLU A 53 8.58 -5.03 10.16
CA GLU A 53 9.75 -5.63 9.51
C GLU A 53 10.47 -4.68 8.54
N VAL A 54 9.79 -3.62 8.06
CA VAL A 54 10.40 -2.70 7.08
C VAL A 54 11.10 -1.53 7.78
N PRO A 55 12.18 -1.00 7.20
CA PRO A 55 12.81 0.21 7.72
C PRO A 55 11.87 1.41 7.60
N PRO A 56 12.12 2.49 8.36
CA PRO A 56 11.40 3.74 8.20
C PRO A 56 11.39 4.21 6.73
N PRO A 57 10.29 4.85 6.28
CA PRO A 57 10.22 5.37 4.92
C PRO A 57 11.20 6.52 4.70
N SER A 58 11.41 6.91 3.44
CA SER A 58 12.14 8.16 3.13
C SER A 58 11.51 9.34 3.88
N PRO A 59 12.30 10.19 4.55
CA PRO A 59 11.76 11.32 5.32
C PRO A 59 11.25 12.47 4.46
N LYS A 60 11.48 12.42 3.15
CA LYS A 60 11.11 13.46 2.17
C LYS A 60 10.87 12.83 0.80
N GLY A 61 10.44 13.67 -0.17
CA GLY A 61 10.12 13.25 -1.52
C GLY A 61 8.71 12.65 -1.61
N HIS A 62 8.50 11.71 -2.49
CA HIS A 62 7.20 11.10 -2.74
C HIS A 62 7.15 9.66 -2.24
N LEU A 63 6.11 9.34 -1.49
CA LEU A 63 5.84 7.99 -0.97
C LEU A 63 4.52 7.49 -1.57
N LEU A 64 4.40 6.17 -1.75
CA LEU A 64 3.20 5.56 -2.33
C LEU A 64 2.69 4.40 -1.48
N ASP A 65 1.38 4.37 -1.27
CA ASP A 65 0.61 3.23 -0.79
C ASP A 65 -0.27 2.67 -1.91
N ILE A 66 -0.04 1.43 -2.33
CA ILE A 66 -0.80 0.77 -3.39
C ILE A 66 -1.88 -0.12 -2.78
N GLY A 67 -3.15 0.19 -3.03
CA GLY A 67 -4.30 -0.49 -2.45
C GLY A 67 -4.58 0.02 -1.03
N CYS A 68 -4.88 1.31 -0.89
CA CYS A 68 -4.84 1.99 0.40
C CYS A 68 -5.93 1.56 1.41
N GLY A 69 -7.08 1.02 0.96
CA GLY A 69 -8.17 0.66 1.85
C GLY A 69 -8.70 1.85 2.65
N TRP A 70 -8.79 1.73 3.98
CA TRP A 70 -9.14 2.84 4.87
C TRP A 70 -7.92 3.71 5.27
N GLY A 71 -6.75 3.44 4.69
CA GLY A 71 -5.56 4.24 4.81
C GLY A 71 -4.48 3.79 5.80
N PRO A 72 -4.44 2.53 6.31
CA PRO A 72 -3.50 2.15 7.36
C PRO A 72 -2.04 2.41 6.99
N ILE A 73 -1.63 2.08 5.77
CA ILE A 73 -0.26 2.30 5.30
C ILE A 73 -0.02 3.78 5.00
N ALA A 74 -0.90 4.42 4.22
CA ALA A 74 -0.75 5.83 3.86
C ALA A 74 -0.67 6.76 5.07
N LEU A 75 -1.55 6.55 6.07
CA LEU A 75 -1.57 7.32 7.30
C LEU A 75 -0.28 7.09 8.13
N THR A 76 0.19 5.85 8.19
CA THR A 76 1.45 5.52 8.88
C THR A 76 2.63 6.21 8.20
N LEU A 77 2.70 6.19 6.85
CA LEU A 77 3.71 6.91 6.08
C LEU A 77 3.67 8.41 6.35
N GLY A 78 2.46 9.01 6.35
CA GLY A 78 2.28 10.45 6.61
C GLY A 78 2.70 10.86 8.01
N LEU A 79 2.41 10.04 9.02
CA LEU A 79 2.82 10.25 10.42
C LEU A 79 4.35 10.11 10.61
N MET A 80 4.98 9.13 9.94
CA MET A 80 6.41 8.87 10.06
C MET A 80 7.28 9.82 9.24
N ALA A 81 6.75 10.36 8.14
CA ALA A 81 7.47 11.22 7.21
C ALA A 81 6.70 12.53 6.93
N PRO A 82 6.59 13.45 7.92
CA PRO A 82 5.76 14.66 7.80
C PRO A 82 6.23 15.65 6.71
N HIS A 83 7.45 15.49 6.22
CA HIS A 83 8.00 16.32 5.14
C HIS A 83 7.96 15.65 3.76
N ALA A 84 7.46 14.42 3.66
CA ALA A 84 7.22 13.73 2.41
C ALA A 84 5.79 13.93 1.94
N GLN A 85 5.56 13.82 0.62
CA GLN A 85 4.21 13.76 0.03
C GLN A 85 3.80 12.30 -0.11
N VAL A 86 2.71 11.91 0.52
CA VAL A 86 2.19 10.54 0.47
C VAL A 86 1.02 10.47 -0.51
N HIS A 87 1.20 9.65 -1.53
CA HIS A 87 0.15 9.27 -2.48
C HIS A 87 -0.43 7.93 -2.04
N ALA A 88 -1.74 7.86 -1.94
CA ALA A 88 -2.46 6.62 -1.65
C ALA A 88 -3.38 6.32 -2.83
N VAL A 89 -3.30 5.11 -3.38
CA VAL A 89 -4.12 4.76 -4.54
C VAL A 89 -4.99 3.54 -4.26
N ASP A 90 -6.23 3.62 -4.73
CA ASP A 90 -7.16 2.50 -4.73
C ASP A 90 -8.10 2.62 -5.92
N VAL A 91 -8.63 1.51 -6.41
CA VAL A 91 -9.69 1.51 -7.45
C VAL A 91 -11.08 1.73 -6.85
N ASN A 92 -11.21 1.53 -5.54
CA ASN A 92 -12.46 1.68 -4.80
C ASN A 92 -12.59 3.11 -4.24
N GLU A 93 -13.53 3.88 -4.76
CA GLU A 93 -13.78 5.28 -4.35
C GLU A 93 -14.09 5.43 -2.85
N ARG A 94 -14.66 4.38 -2.21
CA ARG A 94 -14.87 4.39 -0.74
C ARG A 94 -13.57 4.38 0.03
N CYS A 95 -12.57 3.64 -0.47
CA CYS A 95 -11.23 3.61 0.12
C CYS A 95 -10.56 4.97 0.02
N ILE A 96 -10.66 5.61 -1.13
CA ILE A 96 -10.14 6.98 -1.35
C ILE A 96 -10.78 7.97 -0.38
N THR A 97 -12.12 7.96 -0.30
CA THR A 97 -12.87 8.85 0.59
C THR A 97 -12.47 8.63 2.05
N LEU A 98 -12.42 7.37 2.52
CA LEU A 98 -12.05 7.04 3.90
C LEU A 98 -10.61 7.45 4.22
N THR A 99 -9.67 7.18 3.32
CA THR A 99 -8.27 7.55 3.54
C THR A 99 -8.10 9.07 3.66
N ASN A 100 -8.77 9.86 2.81
CA ASN A 100 -8.74 11.32 2.89
C ASN A 100 -9.43 11.86 4.16
N GLU A 101 -10.60 11.30 4.55
CA GLU A 101 -11.29 11.66 5.79
C GLU A 101 -10.42 11.33 7.02
N ASN A 102 -9.78 10.18 7.05
CA ASN A 102 -8.90 9.75 8.12
C ASN A 102 -7.62 10.61 8.19
N ALA A 103 -7.04 10.96 7.04
CA ALA A 103 -5.90 11.88 6.98
C ALA A 103 -6.27 13.25 7.56
N ALA A 104 -7.42 13.80 7.18
CA ALA A 104 -7.92 15.06 7.71
C ALA A 104 -8.17 14.99 9.24
N ALA A 105 -8.76 13.90 9.73
CA ALA A 105 -9.00 13.67 11.16
C ALA A 105 -7.70 13.63 11.99
N LEU A 106 -6.59 13.18 11.38
CA LEU A 106 -5.26 13.17 11.99
C LEU A 106 -4.47 14.46 11.76
N GLY A 107 -5.02 15.44 11.03
CA GLY A 107 -4.32 16.69 10.66
C GLY A 107 -3.19 16.49 9.67
N LEU A 108 -3.20 15.40 8.90
CA LEU A 108 -2.19 15.11 7.90
C LEU A 108 -2.51 15.85 6.59
N THR A 109 -1.75 16.89 6.30
CA THR A 109 -1.87 17.67 5.05
C THR A 109 -0.98 17.14 3.93
N ASN A 110 -0.13 16.19 4.25
CA ASN A 110 0.83 15.56 3.34
C ASN A 110 0.38 14.21 2.77
N VAL A 111 -0.85 13.78 3.05
CA VAL A 111 -1.43 12.51 2.55
C VAL A 111 -2.59 12.83 1.63
N THR A 112 -2.57 12.27 0.43
CA THR A 112 -3.65 12.41 -0.57
C THR A 112 -3.98 11.04 -1.15
N ALA A 113 -5.25 10.63 -1.07
CA ALA A 113 -5.74 9.44 -1.73
C ALA A 113 -6.49 9.82 -3.01
N SER A 114 -6.26 9.06 -4.09
CA SER A 114 -6.83 9.30 -5.41
C SER A 114 -6.97 8.01 -6.22
N LEU A 115 -7.69 8.09 -7.33
CA LEU A 115 -7.70 7.00 -8.32
C LEU A 115 -6.32 6.88 -8.98
N PRO A 116 -5.90 5.68 -9.40
CA PRO A 116 -4.58 5.46 -10.01
C PRO A 116 -4.24 6.39 -11.18
N HIS A 117 -5.23 6.73 -12.01
CA HIS A 117 -5.04 7.58 -13.19
C HIS A 117 -4.96 9.08 -12.87
N GLU A 118 -5.26 9.49 -11.65
CA GLU A 118 -5.18 10.89 -11.18
C GLU A 118 -3.79 11.24 -10.66
N VAL A 119 -2.93 10.25 -10.39
CA VAL A 119 -1.56 10.50 -9.97
C VAL A 119 -0.72 10.89 -11.18
N ASP A 120 -0.13 12.10 -11.15
CA ASP A 120 0.74 12.61 -12.21
C ASP A 120 1.78 11.52 -12.62
N PRO A 121 1.81 11.11 -13.89
CA PRO A 121 2.71 10.07 -14.37
C PRO A 121 4.20 10.41 -14.23
N ALA A 122 4.55 11.68 -14.09
CA ALA A 122 5.93 12.13 -13.90
C ALA A 122 6.45 11.97 -12.47
N VAL A 123 5.58 11.67 -11.48
CA VAL A 123 6.00 11.47 -10.10
C VAL A 123 6.76 10.16 -9.97
N GLU A 124 7.98 10.23 -9.44
CA GLU A 124 8.78 9.07 -9.01
C GLU A 124 8.76 8.97 -7.48
N PHE A 125 8.81 7.73 -6.96
CA PHE A 125 8.62 7.43 -5.54
C PHE A 125 9.92 6.99 -4.86
N ASP A 126 10.28 7.64 -3.76
CA ASP A 126 11.40 7.26 -2.90
C ASP A 126 11.10 6.00 -2.09
N THR A 127 9.83 5.84 -1.70
CA THR A 127 9.35 4.66 -0.97
C THR A 127 7.97 4.26 -1.46
N ILE A 128 7.80 2.97 -1.74
CA ILE A 128 6.49 2.36 -2.00
C ILE A 128 6.25 1.29 -0.93
N TRP A 129 5.14 1.36 -0.23
CA TRP A 129 4.66 0.29 0.64
C TRP A 129 3.36 -0.27 0.11
N SER A 130 3.17 -1.59 0.19
CA SER A 130 1.91 -2.21 -0.21
C SER A 130 1.68 -3.55 0.49
N ASN A 131 0.42 -3.79 0.82
CA ASN A 131 -0.15 -5.11 1.03
C ASN A 131 -1.02 -5.41 -0.21
N PRO A 132 -0.42 -5.85 -1.31
CA PRO A 132 -1.09 -5.88 -2.61
C PRO A 132 -2.25 -6.89 -2.62
N PRO A 133 -3.32 -6.63 -3.39
CA PRO A 133 -4.50 -7.47 -3.46
C PRO A 133 -4.24 -8.76 -4.25
N ILE A 134 -3.54 -9.74 -3.67
CA ILE A 134 -3.13 -10.99 -4.33
C ILE A 134 -4.31 -11.78 -4.92
N ARG A 135 -5.51 -11.61 -4.38
CA ARG A 135 -6.71 -12.38 -4.78
C ARG A 135 -7.45 -11.83 -6.00
N ILE A 136 -7.02 -10.72 -6.57
CA ILE A 136 -7.63 -10.18 -7.80
C ILE A 136 -7.33 -11.02 -9.04
N GLY A 137 -6.33 -11.87 -8.98
CA GLY A 137 -5.82 -12.63 -10.09
C GLY A 137 -4.35 -12.30 -10.39
N LYS A 138 -3.68 -13.22 -11.04
CA LYS A 138 -2.25 -13.09 -11.30
C LYS A 138 -1.94 -11.96 -12.29
N ASP A 139 -2.71 -11.89 -13.37
CA ASP A 139 -2.46 -10.92 -14.45
C ASP A 139 -2.78 -9.49 -14.00
N GLU A 140 -3.85 -9.30 -13.24
CA GLU A 140 -4.21 -8.02 -12.65
C GLU A 140 -3.19 -7.55 -11.63
N LEU A 141 -2.70 -8.46 -10.76
CA LEU A 141 -1.63 -8.15 -9.81
C LEU A 141 -0.34 -7.76 -10.53
N HIS A 142 0.03 -8.49 -11.57
CA HIS A 142 1.21 -8.20 -12.37
C HIS A 142 1.10 -6.83 -13.05
N SER A 143 -0.04 -6.54 -13.66
CA SER A 143 -0.32 -5.24 -14.28
C SER A 143 -0.24 -4.10 -13.26
N LEU A 144 -0.82 -4.29 -12.07
CA LEU A 144 -0.76 -3.32 -10.98
C LEU A 144 0.69 -3.02 -10.58
N LEU A 145 1.50 -4.05 -10.36
CA LEU A 145 2.89 -3.87 -9.94
C LEU A 145 3.76 -3.25 -11.04
N LEU A 146 3.56 -3.62 -12.31
CA LEU A 146 4.27 -3.00 -13.44
C LEU A 146 3.85 -1.56 -13.72
N THR A 147 2.68 -1.13 -13.26
CA THR A 147 2.28 0.28 -13.31
C THR A 147 3.08 1.13 -12.33
N TRP A 148 3.37 0.62 -11.14
CA TRP A 148 3.91 1.43 -10.05
C TRP A 148 5.40 1.22 -9.77
N LEU A 149 5.91 -0.02 -9.83
CA LEU A 149 7.31 -0.30 -9.48
C LEU A 149 8.32 0.40 -10.39
N PRO A 150 8.10 0.53 -11.72
CA PRO A 150 9.00 1.29 -12.59
C PRO A 150 9.11 2.78 -12.23
N ARG A 151 8.15 3.31 -11.47
CA ARG A 151 8.12 4.68 -10.98
C ARG A 151 8.92 4.89 -9.67
N LEU A 152 9.72 3.92 -9.24
CA LEU A 152 10.69 4.16 -8.18
C LEU A 152 11.72 5.20 -8.62
N ALA A 153 12.01 6.17 -7.76
CA ALA A 153 13.12 7.09 -7.94
C ALA A 153 14.46 6.35 -7.88
N PRO A 154 15.53 6.84 -8.51
CA PRO A 154 16.88 6.30 -8.33
C PRO A 154 17.25 6.17 -6.85
N GLY A 155 17.63 4.97 -6.40
CA GLY A 155 17.88 4.64 -4.99
C GLY A 155 16.64 4.34 -4.15
N GLY A 156 15.43 4.55 -4.70
CA GLY A 156 14.15 4.25 -4.05
C GLY A 156 13.90 2.76 -3.83
N SER A 157 13.00 2.43 -2.93
CA SER A 157 12.65 1.05 -2.60
C SER A 157 11.15 0.85 -2.42
N ALA A 158 10.66 -0.26 -2.96
CA ALA A 158 9.31 -0.77 -2.69
C ALA A 158 9.37 -1.95 -1.72
N TRP A 159 8.40 -2.02 -0.82
CA TRP A 159 8.24 -3.05 0.18
C TRP A 159 6.85 -3.66 0.06
N LEU A 160 6.80 -4.92 -0.32
CA LEU A 160 5.56 -5.65 -0.57
C LEU A 160 5.41 -6.75 0.46
N VAL A 161 4.33 -6.74 1.24
CA VAL A 161 4.00 -7.86 2.12
C VAL A 161 3.10 -8.85 1.39
N VAL A 162 3.53 -10.10 1.30
CA VAL A 162 2.82 -11.15 0.56
C VAL A 162 2.69 -12.40 1.42
N GLN A 163 1.48 -12.93 1.49
CA GLN A 163 1.25 -14.19 2.20
C GLN A 163 1.95 -15.35 1.47
N LYS A 164 2.71 -16.16 2.23
CA LYS A 164 3.51 -17.27 1.69
C LYS A 164 2.70 -18.21 0.78
N ASN A 165 1.53 -18.64 1.27
CA ASN A 165 0.68 -19.60 0.56
C ASN A 165 -0.05 -19.00 -0.66
N LEU A 166 0.06 -17.69 -0.89
CA LEU A 166 -0.54 -16.99 -2.03
C LEU A 166 0.49 -16.64 -3.12
N GLY A 167 1.61 -17.37 -3.18
CA GLY A 167 2.54 -17.28 -4.29
C GLY A 167 3.68 -16.28 -4.13
N SER A 168 4.08 -15.93 -2.88
CA SER A 168 5.16 -14.97 -2.64
C SER A 168 6.47 -15.30 -3.36
N ASP A 169 6.87 -16.58 -3.37
CA ASP A 169 8.12 -16.99 -4.02
C ASP A 169 8.03 -16.94 -5.56
N SER A 170 6.83 -17.18 -6.10
CA SER A 170 6.55 -17.04 -7.54
C SER A 170 6.56 -15.56 -7.95
N LEU A 171 5.94 -14.71 -7.16
CA LEU A 171 5.90 -13.26 -7.39
C LEU A 171 7.31 -12.66 -7.35
N GLN A 172 8.13 -13.05 -6.36
CA GLN A 172 9.52 -12.58 -6.26
C GLN A 172 10.33 -12.96 -7.49
N ARG A 173 10.23 -14.21 -7.96
CA ARG A 173 10.95 -14.66 -9.16
C ARG A 173 10.47 -13.94 -10.42
N TRP A 174 9.16 -13.77 -10.55
CA TRP A 174 8.58 -13.05 -11.67
C TRP A 174 9.06 -11.60 -11.72
N LEU A 175 9.00 -10.85 -10.59
CA LEU A 175 9.52 -9.49 -10.52
C LEU A 175 10.98 -9.39 -10.90
N ALA A 176 11.82 -10.35 -10.46
CA ALA A 176 13.24 -10.38 -10.79
C ALA A 176 13.51 -10.67 -12.28
N THR A 177 12.55 -11.24 -13.00
CA THR A 177 12.65 -11.50 -14.44
C THR A 177 12.08 -10.35 -15.27
N GLU A 178 11.01 -9.72 -14.78
CA GLU A 178 10.25 -8.72 -15.54
C GLU A 178 10.84 -7.32 -15.44
N LEU A 179 11.41 -6.97 -14.30
CA LEU A 179 12.07 -5.68 -14.11
C LEU A 179 13.48 -5.73 -14.71
N ASP A 180 13.92 -4.63 -15.31
CA ASP A 180 15.24 -4.55 -15.94
C ASP A 180 16.39 -4.61 -14.91
N SER A 181 17.63 -4.62 -15.41
CA SER A 181 18.84 -4.79 -14.60
C SER A 181 19.13 -3.64 -13.62
N THR A 182 18.40 -2.54 -13.70
CA THR A 182 18.52 -1.43 -12.73
C THR A 182 17.78 -1.73 -11.42
N TYR A 183 16.95 -2.78 -11.39
CA TYR A 183 16.22 -3.20 -10.20
C TYR A 183 16.83 -4.44 -9.55
N THR A 184 16.84 -4.44 -8.23
CA THR A 184 17.16 -5.62 -7.42
C THR A 184 15.92 -6.06 -6.67
N VAL A 185 15.59 -7.35 -6.76
CA VAL A 185 14.45 -7.96 -6.06
C VAL A 185 14.98 -8.94 -5.02
N SER A 186 14.74 -8.66 -3.75
CA SER A 186 15.22 -9.48 -2.63
C SER A 186 14.08 -9.84 -1.67
N ARG A 187 14.30 -10.88 -0.87
CA ARG A 187 13.46 -11.22 0.28
C ARG A 187 14.16 -10.69 1.53
N GLU A 188 13.56 -9.71 2.18
CA GLU A 188 14.16 -9.07 3.36
C GLU A 188 13.74 -9.73 4.68
N SER A 189 12.52 -10.27 4.75
CA SER A 189 12.02 -10.93 5.95
C SER A 189 11.13 -12.12 5.64
N THR A 190 11.09 -13.03 6.60
CA THR A 190 10.31 -14.25 6.58
C THR A 190 9.61 -14.43 7.92
N SER A 191 8.40 -13.91 8.07
CA SER A 191 7.53 -14.34 9.17
C SER A 191 6.95 -15.73 8.85
N LYS A 192 6.31 -16.38 9.84
CA LYS A 192 5.72 -17.73 9.62
C LYS A 192 4.80 -17.81 8.41
N THR A 193 4.01 -16.77 8.16
CA THR A 193 2.93 -16.73 7.15
C THR A 193 3.16 -15.72 6.04
N PHE A 194 4.03 -14.72 6.22
CA PHE A 194 4.27 -13.64 5.28
C PHE A 194 5.73 -13.55 4.84
N ARG A 195 5.95 -12.92 3.69
CA ARG A 195 7.24 -12.54 3.13
C ARG A 195 7.23 -11.03 2.89
N ILE A 196 8.33 -10.37 3.20
CA ILE A 196 8.58 -9.02 2.74
C ILE A 196 9.48 -9.12 1.50
N ILE A 197 8.96 -8.72 0.37
CA ILE A 197 9.70 -8.60 -0.89
C ILE A 197 10.11 -7.13 -1.03
N ARG A 198 11.39 -6.90 -1.22
CA ARG A 198 11.92 -5.58 -1.54
C ARG A 198 12.26 -5.52 -3.02
N VAL A 199 11.83 -4.44 -3.66
CA VAL A 199 12.29 -4.03 -4.99
C VAL A 199 13.04 -2.71 -4.83
N ARG A 200 14.30 -2.64 -5.23
CA ARG A 200 15.13 -1.44 -5.15
C ARG A 200 15.61 -1.05 -6.53
N LYS A 201 15.45 0.21 -6.90
CA LYS A 201 16.06 0.82 -8.08
C LYS A 201 17.49 1.27 -7.76
N ALA A 202 18.45 0.99 -8.62
CA ALA A 202 19.82 1.45 -8.45
C ALA A 202 19.88 2.99 -8.32
N SER A 203 20.84 3.48 -7.56
CA SER A 203 21.19 4.90 -7.60
C SER A 203 21.93 5.18 -8.91
N LEU A 204 21.69 6.33 -9.53
CA LEU A 204 22.46 6.80 -10.69
C LEU A 204 23.88 7.16 -10.25
#